data_7361fe1ce95fda18d6adcfc10057f3a7
#
_entry.id   7361fe1ce95fda18d6adcfc10057f3a7
#
_cell.length_a   1.000
_cell.length_b   1.000
_cell.length_c   1.000
_cell.angle_alpha   90.00
_cell.angle_beta   90.00
_cell.angle_gamma   90.00
#
_symmetry.space_group_name_H-M   'P 1'
#
loop_
_entity.id
_entity.type
_entity.pdbx_description
1 polymer ?
#
loop_
_entity_poly.entity_id
_entity_poly.type
_entity_poly.pdbx_seq_one_letter_code
_entity_poly.pdbx_strand_id
1 'polypeptide(L)'
;MNAASKPSLLIVDDDPLITDTLNFVLGREFDVAIAASRAECIDALRRRGAAPQLALVDLGLPPLPHRPDEGLALVTDLLAHAPGIRIVVLSGQNDEANARHARALGAVEFIAKPADPEALRRMLHRVLAYPAVDAAAAAATEEDPCGLVGRSPAMQAMRAQVRQYADSPFPVLIEGESGTGKEIVAGCCLHRLTARREKPYLALNCAAISPTLVEPTLFGYAKGAFTGATQAKSGYFEDAVDGTLFLDEIGELPLDLQPKLLRVLENGEFQRVGETQQRSSRARVIAATNRDLRKEVREGRFRADLYHRLSVFTVNVPPLRDMGADATLLLHHYRDVFARQAQQPPFELSPEALVLWQEYHFPGNVRELRNIVIRLATKFPGQAVAAAALAEELDTDATGHPVAWLPPQDAGELSEIALRHLQQRGQFDLDDTLRGWEQGYIQAALKLTHGNVSQAAKLLGINRTTLYNRMDVLERERGAG
;
A
#
# COMPACT_ATOMS: atom_id res chain seq x y z
N MET A 1 -26.63 0.57 -30.33
CA MET A 1 -25.42 -0.21 -30.03
C MET A 1 -24.41 0.78 -29.44
N ASN A 2 -24.27 0.87 -28.13
CA ASN A 2 -23.22 1.67 -27.49
C ASN A 2 -21.88 1.00 -27.81
N ALA A 3 -20.99 1.70 -28.48
CA ALA A 3 -19.61 1.29 -28.63
C ALA A 3 -19.01 1.25 -27.21
N ALA A 4 -18.73 0.07 -26.71
CA ALA A 4 -18.04 -0.08 -25.43
C ALA A 4 -16.72 0.70 -25.53
N SER A 5 -16.52 1.67 -24.65
CA SER A 5 -15.27 2.42 -24.58
C SER A 5 -14.12 1.46 -24.29
N LYS A 6 -13.01 1.59 -25.04
CA LYS A 6 -11.82 0.77 -24.82
C LYS A 6 -11.33 0.95 -23.38
N PRO A 7 -10.89 -0.13 -22.69
CA PRO A 7 -10.28 -0.01 -21.37
C PRO A 7 -9.00 0.83 -21.43
N SER A 8 -8.80 1.67 -20.43
CA SER A 8 -7.64 2.57 -20.36
C SER A 8 -6.41 1.86 -19.84
N LEU A 9 -5.29 1.98 -20.56
CA LEU A 9 -3.98 1.38 -20.27
C LEU A 9 -2.91 2.48 -20.23
N LEU A 10 -2.14 2.53 -19.16
CA LEU A 10 -0.96 3.37 -19.04
C LEU A 10 0.30 2.52 -19.23
N ILE A 11 1.19 2.90 -20.13
CA ILE A 11 2.49 2.24 -20.35
C ILE A 11 3.58 3.21 -19.88
N VAL A 12 4.45 2.75 -19.00
CA VAL A 12 5.58 3.52 -18.49
C VAL A 12 6.86 2.74 -18.72
N ASP A 13 7.64 3.20 -19.69
CA ASP A 13 8.91 2.59 -20.10
C ASP A 13 9.74 3.68 -20.80
N ASP A 14 11.03 3.75 -20.49
CA ASP A 14 11.94 4.77 -21.05
C ASP A 14 12.48 4.40 -22.45
N ASP A 15 12.26 3.17 -22.90
CA ASP A 15 12.65 2.72 -24.25
C ASP A 15 11.53 3.02 -25.28
N PRO A 16 11.76 3.97 -26.22
CA PRO A 16 10.78 4.29 -27.25
C PRO A 16 10.40 3.10 -28.15
N LEU A 17 11.34 2.17 -28.39
CA LEU A 17 11.07 0.99 -29.23
C LEU A 17 10.05 0.06 -28.57
N ILE A 18 10.15 -0.10 -27.24
CA ILE A 18 9.23 -0.91 -26.46
C ILE A 18 7.86 -0.24 -26.42
N THR A 19 7.80 1.06 -26.08
CA THR A 19 6.54 1.80 -25.99
C THR A 19 5.81 1.90 -27.31
N ASP A 20 6.52 2.14 -28.42
CA ASP A 20 5.92 2.19 -29.77
C ASP A 20 5.38 0.83 -30.20
N THR A 21 6.14 -0.25 -29.94
CA THR A 21 5.73 -1.62 -30.27
C THR A 21 4.48 -2.00 -29.48
N LEU A 22 4.48 -1.75 -28.17
CA LEU A 22 3.35 -2.05 -27.31
C LEU A 22 2.11 -1.21 -27.66
N ASN A 23 2.31 0.06 -27.99
CA ASN A 23 1.22 0.94 -28.44
C ASN A 23 0.60 0.45 -29.76
N PHE A 24 1.42 0.02 -30.70
CA PHE A 24 0.92 -0.52 -31.98
C PHE A 24 0.09 -1.80 -31.78
N VAL A 25 0.53 -2.70 -30.92
CA VAL A 25 -0.16 -3.97 -30.66
C VAL A 25 -1.40 -3.77 -29.79
N LEU A 26 -1.26 -3.05 -28.68
CA LEU A 26 -2.29 -2.92 -27.66
C LEU A 26 -3.31 -1.81 -27.97
N GLY A 27 -2.94 -0.77 -28.73
CA GLY A 27 -3.82 0.35 -29.06
C GLY A 27 -5.04 -0.01 -29.91
N ARG A 28 -5.09 -1.23 -30.45
CA ARG A 28 -6.29 -1.76 -31.13
C ARG A 28 -7.42 -2.05 -30.15
N GLU A 29 -7.09 -2.48 -28.92
CA GLU A 29 -8.04 -2.98 -27.91
C GLU A 29 -8.10 -2.08 -26.67
N PHE A 30 -7.06 -1.29 -26.43
CA PHE A 30 -6.92 -0.40 -25.26
C PHE A 30 -6.84 1.08 -25.68
N ASP A 31 -7.27 1.96 -24.80
CA ASP A 31 -6.95 3.40 -24.87
C ASP A 31 -5.62 3.63 -24.17
N VAL A 32 -4.53 3.69 -24.95
CA VAL A 32 -3.16 3.70 -24.44
C VAL A 32 -2.68 5.11 -24.17
N ALA A 33 -2.11 5.32 -22.95
CA ALA A 33 -1.26 6.47 -22.62
C ALA A 33 0.17 5.99 -22.41
N ILE A 34 1.15 6.81 -22.76
CA ILE A 34 2.57 6.50 -22.64
C ILE A 34 3.24 7.56 -21.79
N ALA A 35 4.19 7.15 -20.95
CA ALA A 35 5.10 8.02 -20.21
C ALA A 35 6.50 7.38 -20.21
N ALA A 36 7.55 8.21 -20.33
CA ALA A 36 8.93 7.74 -20.37
C ALA A 36 9.64 7.82 -19.00
N SER A 37 8.96 8.33 -17.96
CA SER A 37 9.51 8.47 -16.62
C SER A 37 8.41 8.51 -15.57
N ARG A 38 8.78 8.31 -14.30
CA ARG A 38 7.87 8.46 -13.16
C ARG A 38 7.22 9.85 -13.11
N ALA A 39 7.99 10.92 -13.34
CA ALA A 39 7.48 12.29 -13.34
C ALA A 39 6.46 12.52 -14.46
N GLU A 40 6.77 12.09 -15.68
CA GLU A 40 5.87 12.20 -16.82
C GLU A 40 4.59 11.37 -16.63
N CYS A 41 4.71 10.19 -16.04
CA CYS A 41 3.57 9.35 -15.69
C CYS A 41 2.60 10.07 -14.74
N ILE A 42 3.12 10.64 -13.67
CA ILE A 42 2.32 11.39 -12.70
C ILE A 42 1.65 12.59 -13.35
N ASP A 43 2.35 13.31 -14.23
CA ASP A 43 1.78 14.43 -14.98
C ASP A 43 0.72 14.00 -16.00
N ALA A 44 0.86 12.83 -16.63
CA ALA A 44 -0.14 12.24 -17.50
C ALA A 44 -1.41 11.84 -16.73
N LEU A 45 -1.27 11.25 -15.56
CA LEU A 45 -2.38 10.91 -14.66
C LEU A 45 -3.18 12.15 -14.24
N ARG A 46 -2.47 13.23 -13.91
CA ARG A 46 -3.08 14.51 -13.50
C ARG A 46 -3.88 15.18 -14.61
N ARG A 47 -3.46 15.01 -15.87
CA ARG A 47 -4.15 15.60 -17.05
C ARG A 47 -5.37 14.79 -17.48
N ARG A 48 -5.39 13.48 -17.24
CA ARG A 48 -6.53 12.62 -17.53
C ARG A 48 -7.52 12.68 -16.37
N GLY A 49 -8.68 13.21 -16.54
CA GLY A 49 -9.73 13.34 -15.52
C GLY A 49 -10.26 12.00 -14.96
N ALA A 50 -9.82 10.85 -15.48
CA ALA A 50 -10.16 9.50 -14.99
C ALA A 50 -8.88 8.66 -14.84
N ALA A 51 -8.77 7.93 -13.74
CA ALA A 51 -7.68 7.00 -13.49
C ALA A 51 -7.68 5.85 -14.49
N PRO A 52 -6.49 5.40 -14.97
CA PRO A 52 -6.40 4.25 -15.85
C PRO A 52 -6.77 2.95 -15.12
N GLN A 53 -7.36 2.00 -15.84
CA GLN A 53 -7.75 0.70 -15.30
C GLN A 53 -6.54 -0.25 -15.14
N LEU A 54 -5.56 -0.10 -16.04
CA LEU A 54 -4.33 -0.88 -16.09
C LEU A 54 -3.13 0.02 -16.19
N ALA A 55 -2.02 -0.40 -15.57
CA ALA A 55 -0.70 0.16 -15.84
C ALA A 55 0.30 -0.97 -16.13
N LEU A 56 1.16 -0.71 -17.11
CA LEU A 56 2.30 -1.53 -17.46
C LEU A 56 3.56 -0.71 -17.14
N VAL A 57 4.33 -1.14 -16.15
CA VAL A 57 5.42 -0.33 -15.55
C VAL A 57 6.75 -1.04 -15.70
N ASP A 58 7.73 -0.39 -16.32
CA ASP A 58 9.12 -0.81 -16.22
C ASP A 58 9.72 -0.42 -14.85
N LEU A 59 10.57 -1.27 -14.29
CA LEU A 59 11.31 -0.95 -13.08
C LEU A 59 12.52 -0.04 -13.33
N GLY A 60 13.16 -0.18 -14.48
CA GLY A 60 14.36 0.55 -14.86
C GLY A 60 14.07 1.94 -15.40
N LEU A 61 13.48 2.83 -14.61
CA LEU A 61 13.13 4.17 -15.04
C LEU A 61 14.22 5.22 -14.74
N PRO A 62 14.33 6.32 -15.56
CA PRO A 62 15.19 7.45 -15.24
C PRO A 62 14.88 8.09 -13.87
N PRO A 63 15.89 8.65 -13.14
CA PRO A 63 17.26 8.95 -13.58
C PRO A 63 18.26 7.79 -13.46
N LEU A 64 17.88 6.65 -12.90
CA LEU A 64 18.78 5.50 -12.67
C LEU A 64 18.20 4.21 -13.29
N PRO A 65 18.22 4.07 -14.62
CA PRO A 65 17.56 2.95 -15.32
C PRO A 65 18.14 1.56 -15.00
N HIS A 66 19.28 1.49 -14.30
CA HIS A 66 19.87 0.23 -13.82
C HIS A 66 19.42 -0.17 -12.40
N ARG A 67 18.54 0.61 -11.78
CA ARG A 67 17.98 0.36 -10.43
C ARG A 67 16.46 0.31 -10.48
N PRO A 68 15.84 -0.56 -9.67
CA PRO A 68 14.39 -0.71 -9.65
C PRO A 68 13.67 0.37 -8.83
N ASP A 69 14.42 1.22 -8.11
CA ASP A 69 13.88 2.12 -7.08
C ASP A 69 12.78 3.05 -7.62
N GLU A 70 12.98 3.64 -8.80
CA GLU A 70 12.00 4.55 -9.42
C GLU A 70 10.74 3.83 -9.89
N GLY A 71 10.88 2.64 -10.47
CA GLY A 71 9.75 1.81 -10.87
C GLY A 71 8.94 1.30 -9.68
N LEU A 72 9.61 0.87 -8.61
CA LEU A 72 8.96 0.45 -7.37
C LEU A 72 8.24 1.61 -6.67
N ALA A 73 8.87 2.79 -6.63
CA ALA A 73 8.23 4.00 -6.13
C ALA A 73 7.02 4.39 -6.98
N LEU A 74 7.10 4.24 -8.31
CA LEU A 74 5.97 4.48 -9.20
C LEU A 74 4.80 3.50 -8.95
N VAL A 75 5.06 2.22 -8.66
CA VAL A 75 4.01 1.26 -8.26
C VAL A 75 3.25 1.78 -7.03
N THR A 76 3.98 2.29 -6.05
CA THR A 76 3.37 2.87 -4.83
C THR A 76 2.54 4.12 -5.15
N ASP A 77 3.07 5.03 -5.98
CA ASP A 77 2.36 6.25 -6.38
C ASP A 77 1.10 5.95 -7.19
N LEU A 78 1.16 4.99 -8.12
CA LEU A 78 0.01 4.58 -8.93
C LEU A 78 -1.12 4.00 -8.05
N LEU A 79 -0.79 3.17 -7.08
CA LEU A 79 -1.76 2.61 -6.12
C LEU A 79 -2.30 3.67 -5.16
N ALA A 80 -1.48 4.63 -4.78
CA ALA A 80 -1.92 5.79 -4.00
C ALA A 80 -2.88 6.68 -4.81
N HIS A 81 -2.58 6.90 -6.12
CA HIS A 81 -3.42 7.69 -7.00
C HIS A 81 -4.75 7.01 -7.33
N ALA A 82 -4.72 5.72 -7.61
CA ALA A 82 -5.87 4.93 -8.00
C ALA A 82 -5.81 3.54 -7.34
N PRO A 83 -6.39 3.34 -6.14
CA PRO A 83 -6.34 2.06 -5.44
C PRO A 83 -6.88 0.86 -6.23
N GLY A 84 -7.77 1.12 -7.18
CA GLY A 84 -8.33 0.11 -8.11
C GLY A 84 -7.50 -0.18 -9.36
N ILE A 85 -6.38 0.54 -9.60
CA ILE A 85 -5.52 0.30 -10.76
C ILE A 85 -4.85 -1.07 -10.65
N ARG A 86 -4.76 -1.76 -11.77
CA ARG A 86 -4.08 -3.05 -11.86
C ARG A 86 -2.72 -2.86 -12.52
N ILE A 87 -1.66 -3.09 -11.77
CA ILE A 87 -0.30 -2.84 -12.21
C ILE A 87 0.34 -4.14 -12.61
N VAL A 88 0.84 -4.21 -13.83
CA VAL A 88 1.70 -5.26 -14.35
C VAL A 88 3.10 -4.67 -14.51
N VAL A 89 4.09 -5.31 -13.91
CA VAL A 89 5.48 -4.85 -13.96
C VAL A 89 6.24 -5.57 -15.07
N LEU A 90 7.01 -4.83 -15.85
CA LEU A 90 7.99 -5.34 -16.81
C LEU A 90 9.39 -5.20 -16.21
N SER A 91 10.27 -6.21 -16.36
CA SER A 91 11.66 -6.09 -15.91
C SER A 91 12.60 -6.96 -16.75
N GLY A 92 13.89 -6.61 -16.76
CA GLY A 92 14.94 -7.41 -17.41
C GLY A 92 15.12 -8.78 -16.76
N GLN A 93 15.83 -9.68 -17.47
CA GLN A 93 16.12 -11.04 -16.97
C GLN A 93 16.89 -11.02 -15.65
N ASN A 94 16.52 -11.92 -14.73
CA ASN A 94 17.16 -12.24 -13.43
C ASN A 94 16.80 -11.38 -12.22
N ASP A 95 15.63 -10.78 -12.16
CA ASP A 95 15.27 -9.91 -11.04
C ASP A 95 14.08 -10.45 -10.22
N GLU A 96 14.22 -11.71 -9.77
CA GLU A 96 13.19 -12.38 -8.95
C GLU A 96 12.91 -11.64 -7.62
N ALA A 97 13.95 -11.03 -7.03
CA ALA A 97 13.81 -10.25 -5.81
C ALA A 97 12.95 -8.99 -6.06
N ASN A 98 13.23 -8.26 -7.16
CA ASN A 98 12.45 -7.08 -7.53
C ASN A 98 11.02 -7.44 -7.97
N ALA A 99 10.83 -8.60 -8.61
CA ALA A 99 9.51 -9.13 -8.92
C ALA A 99 8.67 -9.36 -7.66
N ARG A 100 9.27 -9.98 -6.65
CA ARG A 100 8.62 -10.22 -5.35
C ARG A 100 8.31 -8.93 -4.63
N HIS A 101 9.28 -8.00 -4.60
CA HIS A 101 9.07 -6.69 -3.97
C HIS A 101 7.96 -5.87 -4.65
N ALA A 102 7.93 -5.82 -5.99
CA ALA A 102 6.87 -5.16 -6.73
C ALA A 102 5.48 -5.77 -6.44
N ARG A 103 5.41 -7.11 -6.30
CA ARG A 103 4.18 -7.82 -5.92
C ARG A 103 3.76 -7.49 -4.48
N ALA A 104 4.69 -7.43 -3.54
CA ALA A 104 4.44 -7.02 -2.15
C ALA A 104 3.90 -5.58 -2.07
N LEU A 105 4.41 -4.67 -2.91
CA LEU A 105 3.90 -3.30 -3.03
C LEU A 105 2.48 -3.23 -3.65
N GLY A 106 2.03 -4.29 -4.32
CA GLY A 106 0.67 -4.39 -4.85
C GLY A 106 0.56 -4.54 -6.35
N ALA A 107 1.67 -4.80 -7.08
CA ALA A 107 1.60 -5.21 -8.47
C ALA A 107 0.84 -6.53 -8.62
N VAL A 108 -0.04 -6.60 -9.62
CA VAL A 108 -0.87 -7.79 -9.85
C VAL A 108 -0.04 -8.91 -10.47
N GLU A 109 0.87 -8.56 -11.38
CA GLU A 109 1.71 -9.54 -12.09
C GLU A 109 3.05 -8.93 -12.51
N PHE A 110 4.00 -9.80 -12.84
CA PHE A 110 5.35 -9.46 -13.25
C PHE A 110 5.71 -10.24 -14.52
N ILE A 111 6.34 -9.57 -15.48
CA ILE A 111 6.77 -10.17 -16.74
C ILE A 111 8.23 -9.85 -17.01
N ALA A 112 9.01 -10.89 -17.31
CA ALA A 112 10.38 -10.72 -17.76
C ALA A 112 10.42 -10.18 -19.22
N LYS A 113 11.28 -9.19 -19.47
CA LYS A 113 11.64 -8.76 -20.84
C LYS A 113 12.64 -9.74 -21.48
N PRO A 114 12.52 -10.06 -22.76
CA PRO A 114 11.52 -9.61 -23.72
C PRO A 114 10.18 -10.33 -23.54
N ALA A 115 9.08 -9.58 -23.50
CA ALA A 115 7.75 -10.13 -23.39
C ALA A 115 7.15 -10.40 -24.80
N ASP A 116 6.55 -11.57 -24.99
CA ASP A 116 5.74 -11.83 -26.19
C ASP A 116 4.47 -10.96 -26.17
N PRO A 117 4.27 -10.08 -27.17
CA PRO A 117 3.14 -9.16 -27.20
C PRO A 117 1.77 -9.86 -27.14
N GLU A 118 1.63 -11.05 -27.72
CA GLU A 118 0.39 -11.83 -27.70
C GLU A 118 0.12 -12.45 -26.32
N ALA A 119 1.17 -12.92 -25.64
CA ALA A 119 1.06 -13.41 -24.28
C ALA A 119 0.71 -12.27 -23.30
N LEU A 120 1.36 -11.11 -23.49
CA LEU A 120 1.07 -9.90 -22.74
C LEU A 120 -0.38 -9.45 -22.91
N ARG A 121 -0.86 -9.39 -24.15
CA ARG A 121 -2.25 -9.03 -24.48
C ARG A 121 -3.25 -9.94 -23.76
N ARG A 122 -3.07 -11.27 -23.86
CA ARG A 122 -3.94 -12.24 -23.18
C ARG A 122 -3.94 -12.06 -21.65
N MET A 123 -2.80 -11.75 -21.09
CA MET A 123 -2.69 -11.51 -19.66
C MET A 123 -3.38 -10.21 -19.24
N LEU A 124 -3.19 -9.10 -19.96
CA LEU A 124 -3.88 -7.84 -19.67
C LEU A 124 -5.40 -7.99 -19.70
N HIS A 125 -5.95 -8.72 -20.68
CA HIS A 125 -7.37 -9.05 -20.70
C HIS A 125 -7.80 -9.91 -19.50
N ARG A 126 -6.98 -10.87 -19.09
CA ARG A 126 -7.25 -11.70 -17.91
C ARG A 126 -7.27 -10.84 -16.65
N VAL A 127 -6.29 -9.95 -16.49
CA VAL A 127 -6.22 -9.03 -15.36
C VAL A 127 -7.42 -8.06 -15.34
N LEU A 128 -7.93 -7.64 -16.50
CA LEU A 128 -9.15 -6.81 -16.61
C LEU A 128 -10.44 -7.56 -16.31
N ALA A 129 -10.49 -8.85 -16.60
CA ALA A 129 -11.70 -9.66 -16.36
C ALA A 129 -12.05 -9.80 -14.87
N TYR A 130 -11.08 -9.55 -13.98
CA TYR A 130 -11.35 -9.49 -12.54
C TYR A 130 -12.00 -8.12 -12.20
N PRO A 131 -13.22 -8.09 -11.63
CA PRO A 131 -13.89 -6.83 -11.32
C PRO A 131 -13.11 -5.99 -10.32
N ALA A 132 -13.26 -4.67 -10.43
CA ALA A 132 -12.72 -3.73 -9.45
C ALA A 132 -13.27 -4.05 -8.04
N VAL A 133 -12.42 -3.85 -7.03
CA VAL A 133 -12.64 -4.28 -5.63
C VAL A 133 -13.94 -3.78 -5.02
N ASP A 134 -14.40 -2.60 -5.44
CA ASP A 134 -15.57 -1.95 -4.87
C ASP A 134 -16.88 -2.73 -5.08
N ALA A 135 -16.96 -3.52 -6.17
CA ALA A 135 -18.12 -4.39 -6.42
C ALA A 135 -18.07 -5.73 -5.65
N ALA A 136 -16.86 -6.22 -5.30
CA ALA A 136 -16.69 -7.49 -4.59
C ALA A 136 -16.87 -7.35 -3.07
N ALA A 137 -16.52 -6.19 -2.51
CA ALA A 137 -16.80 -5.86 -1.11
C ALA A 137 -18.32 -5.76 -0.82
N ALA A 138 -19.13 -5.56 -1.85
CA ALA A 138 -20.60 -5.49 -1.73
C ALA A 138 -21.29 -6.87 -1.60
N ALA A 139 -20.59 -7.97 -1.82
CA ALA A 139 -21.10 -9.32 -1.49
C ALA A 139 -20.87 -9.59 0.00
N ALA A 140 -21.59 -8.84 0.86
CA ALA A 140 -21.60 -9.04 2.29
C ALA A 140 -21.94 -10.49 2.61
N THR A 141 -21.09 -11.18 3.35
CA THR A 141 -21.50 -12.35 4.10
C THR A 141 -22.54 -11.91 5.12
N GLU A 142 -23.55 -12.70 5.42
CA GLU A 142 -24.63 -12.40 6.38
C GLU A 142 -24.13 -11.93 7.77
N GLU A 143 -22.84 -12.06 8.06
CA GLU A 143 -22.25 -11.77 9.37
C GLU A 143 -21.72 -10.33 9.54
N ASP A 144 -21.41 -9.59 8.46
CA ASP A 144 -20.94 -8.18 8.58
C ASP A 144 -21.43 -7.31 7.42
N PRO A 145 -22.41 -6.44 7.65
CA PRO A 145 -22.94 -5.54 6.64
C PRO A 145 -21.91 -4.54 6.08
N CYS A 146 -20.74 -4.42 6.72
CA CYS A 146 -19.64 -3.56 6.28
C CYS A 146 -18.66 -4.23 5.31
N GLY A 147 -18.74 -5.55 5.13
CA GLY A 147 -17.74 -6.29 4.34
C GLY A 147 -16.37 -6.40 5.01
N LEU A 148 -16.27 -6.11 6.31
CA LEU A 148 -15.06 -6.33 7.10
C LEU A 148 -14.96 -7.81 7.48
N VAL A 149 -13.96 -8.49 6.94
CA VAL A 149 -13.67 -9.90 7.24
C VAL A 149 -12.64 -9.98 8.34
N GLY A 150 -12.91 -10.77 9.39
CA GLY A 150 -12.00 -10.99 10.52
C GLY A 150 -12.75 -11.19 11.83
N ARG A 151 -12.22 -12.04 12.71
CA ARG A 151 -12.80 -12.41 14.02
C ARG A 151 -11.81 -12.22 15.18
N SER A 152 -10.59 -11.78 14.90
CA SER A 152 -9.56 -11.55 15.92
C SER A 152 -10.02 -10.53 16.97
N PRO A 153 -9.47 -10.57 18.19
CA PRO A 153 -9.75 -9.56 19.21
C PRO A 153 -9.46 -8.14 18.75
N ALA A 154 -8.40 -7.95 17.94
CA ALA A 154 -8.04 -6.66 17.36
C ALA A 154 -9.14 -6.15 16.42
N MET A 155 -9.69 -6.99 15.54
CA MET A 155 -10.80 -6.65 14.66
C MET A 155 -12.09 -6.37 15.42
N GLN A 156 -12.36 -7.13 16.48
CA GLN A 156 -13.54 -6.88 17.34
C GLN A 156 -13.45 -5.53 18.07
N ALA A 157 -12.27 -5.20 18.62
CA ALA A 157 -12.02 -3.92 19.26
C ALA A 157 -12.19 -2.76 18.27
N MET A 158 -11.62 -2.87 17.07
CA MET A 158 -11.78 -1.87 16.00
C MET A 158 -13.25 -1.70 15.62
N ARG A 159 -14.02 -2.79 15.43
CA ARG A 159 -15.47 -2.72 15.13
C ARG A 159 -16.26 -2.03 16.24
N ALA A 160 -15.91 -2.27 17.50
CA ALA A 160 -16.56 -1.59 18.62
C ALA A 160 -16.32 -0.07 18.58
N GLN A 161 -15.09 0.37 18.33
CA GLN A 161 -14.76 1.79 18.16
C GLN A 161 -15.51 2.41 16.98
N VAL A 162 -15.52 1.74 15.82
CA VAL A 162 -16.22 2.20 14.63
C VAL A 162 -17.71 2.38 14.90
N ARG A 163 -18.37 1.43 15.55
CA ARG A 163 -19.80 1.55 15.94
C ARG A 163 -20.03 2.72 16.88
N GLN A 164 -19.13 2.93 17.84
CA GLN A 164 -19.24 4.03 18.80
C GLN A 164 -19.15 5.40 18.11
N TYR A 165 -18.31 5.53 17.07
CA TYR A 165 -18.05 6.79 16.39
C TYR A 165 -18.90 6.99 15.12
N ALA A 166 -19.66 5.97 14.69
CA ALA A 166 -20.36 5.95 13.40
C ALA A 166 -21.26 7.17 13.19
N ASP A 167 -22.13 7.50 14.13
CA ASP A 167 -23.09 8.61 14.00
C ASP A 167 -22.58 9.95 14.56
N SER A 168 -21.33 9.99 15.04
CA SER A 168 -20.73 11.22 15.54
C SER A 168 -20.63 12.29 14.42
N PRO A 169 -20.94 13.55 14.70
CA PRO A 169 -20.73 14.65 13.75
C PRO A 169 -19.27 15.09 13.64
N PHE A 170 -18.42 14.66 14.58
CA PHE A 170 -17.01 15.07 14.63
C PHE A 170 -16.13 14.30 13.65
N PRO A 171 -14.96 14.84 13.30
CA PRO A 171 -13.99 14.13 12.49
C PRO A 171 -13.56 12.80 13.11
N VAL A 172 -13.22 11.83 12.25
CA VAL A 172 -12.62 10.55 12.65
C VAL A 172 -11.30 10.39 11.91
N LEU A 173 -10.24 10.12 12.65
CA LEU A 173 -8.94 9.78 12.10
C LEU A 173 -8.78 8.26 12.09
N ILE A 174 -8.46 7.69 10.93
CA ILE A 174 -8.18 6.27 10.73
C ILE A 174 -6.67 6.11 10.56
N GLU A 175 -6.02 5.48 11.51
CA GLU A 175 -4.59 5.16 11.46
C GLU A 175 -4.39 3.69 11.12
N GLY A 176 -3.39 3.38 10.30
CA GLY A 176 -3.04 2.01 9.94
C GLY A 176 -2.12 1.94 8.73
N GLU A 177 -1.40 0.85 8.61
CA GLU A 177 -0.46 0.64 7.52
C GLU A 177 -1.13 0.67 6.14
N SER A 178 -0.32 0.83 5.09
CA SER A 178 -0.81 0.72 3.72
C SER A 178 -1.41 -0.66 3.47
N GLY A 179 -2.54 -0.71 2.74
CA GLY A 179 -3.20 -1.96 2.39
C GLY A 179 -4.03 -2.64 3.49
N THR A 180 -4.19 -2.04 4.68
CA THR A 180 -5.00 -2.61 5.77
C THR A 180 -6.52 -2.47 5.58
N GLY A 181 -6.99 -1.68 4.60
CA GLY A 181 -8.42 -1.50 4.34
C GLY A 181 -9.05 -0.27 5.00
N LYS A 182 -8.29 0.79 5.29
CA LYS A 182 -8.77 2.06 5.85
C LYS A 182 -9.97 2.65 5.09
N GLU A 183 -9.96 2.52 3.76
CA GLU A 183 -11.05 2.99 2.90
C GLU A 183 -12.37 2.24 3.14
N ILE A 184 -12.31 0.91 3.38
CA ILE A 184 -13.49 0.11 3.73
C ILE A 184 -14.08 0.58 5.06
N VAL A 185 -13.24 0.86 6.05
CA VAL A 185 -13.68 1.41 7.34
C VAL A 185 -14.36 2.75 7.15
N ALA A 186 -13.80 3.64 6.34
CA ALA A 186 -14.39 4.96 6.07
C ALA A 186 -15.72 4.86 5.31
N GLY A 187 -15.73 4.19 4.17
CA GLY A 187 -16.88 4.16 3.26
C GLY A 187 -17.98 3.23 3.74
N CYS A 188 -17.67 2.00 4.12
CA CYS A 188 -18.70 1.04 4.49
C CYS A 188 -19.17 1.22 5.94
N CYS A 189 -18.25 1.44 6.89
CA CYS A 189 -18.63 1.42 8.29
C CYS A 189 -18.97 2.81 8.86
N LEU A 190 -18.22 3.85 8.49
CA LEU A 190 -18.41 5.20 9.01
C LEU A 190 -19.33 6.08 8.14
N HIS A 191 -19.72 5.60 6.96
CA HIS A 191 -20.66 6.30 6.10
C HIS A 191 -21.94 5.47 5.85
N ARG A 192 -21.85 4.30 5.20
CA ARG A 192 -23.02 3.51 4.79
C ARG A 192 -23.85 2.96 5.94
N LEU A 193 -23.28 2.69 7.10
CA LEU A 193 -24.01 2.23 8.29
C LEU A 193 -24.56 3.36 9.17
N THR A 194 -24.52 4.60 8.70
CA THR A 194 -24.98 5.76 9.45
C THR A 194 -26.20 6.41 8.81
N ALA A 195 -26.78 7.38 9.48
CA ALA A 195 -27.86 8.21 8.92
C ALA A 195 -27.43 8.99 7.66
N ARG A 196 -26.11 8.99 7.34
CA ARG A 196 -25.56 9.68 6.15
C ARG A 196 -25.50 8.80 4.90
N ARG A 197 -25.91 7.54 4.95
CA ARG A 197 -25.80 6.56 3.85
C ARG A 197 -26.38 7.04 2.51
N GLU A 198 -27.42 7.86 2.56
CA GLU A 198 -28.09 8.42 1.37
C GLU A 198 -27.48 9.78 0.93
N LYS A 199 -26.50 10.29 1.68
CA LYS A 199 -25.80 11.53 1.39
C LYS A 199 -24.57 11.27 0.52
N PRO A 200 -24.00 12.30 -0.15
CA PRO A 200 -22.77 12.13 -0.92
C PRO A 200 -21.62 11.59 -0.08
N TYR A 201 -20.90 10.62 -0.63
CA TYR A 201 -19.60 10.17 -0.13
C TYR A 201 -18.56 10.50 -1.17
N LEU A 202 -17.65 11.39 -0.83
CA LEU A 202 -16.54 11.79 -1.71
C LEU A 202 -15.23 11.37 -1.07
N ALA A 203 -14.41 10.68 -1.84
CA ALA A 203 -13.08 10.24 -1.41
C ALA A 203 -12.01 10.99 -2.18
N LEU A 204 -11.02 11.50 -1.47
CA LEU A 204 -9.86 12.19 -2.03
C LEU A 204 -8.59 11.62 -1.41
N ASN A 205 -7.68 11.15 -2.25
CA ASN A 205 -6.34 10.77 -1.80
C ASN A 205 -5.40 11.98 -1.94
N CYS A 206 -4.90 12.49 -0.81
CA CYS A 206 -4.04 13.68 -0.77
C CYS A 206 -2.67 13.43 -1.41
N ALA A 207 -2.15 12.21 -1.40
CA ALA A 207 -0.90 11.84 -2.04
C ALA A 207 -1.01 11.80 -3.58
N ALA A 208 -2.21 11.55 -4.10
CA ALA A 208 -2.45 11.38 -5.53
C ALA A 208 -2.52 12.70 -6.32
N ILE A 209 -2.56 13.84 -5.64
CA ILE A 209 -2.76 15.15 -6.27
C ILE A 209 -1.49 15.97 -6.14
N SER A 210 -1.12 16.70 -7.22
CA SER A 210 0.03 17.61 -7.11
C SER A 210 -0.23 18.67 -6.05
N PRO A 211 0.79 19.05 -5.27
CA PRO A 211 0.66 20.09 -4.24
C PRO A 211 -0.04 21.37 -4.73
N THR A 212 0.21 21.77 -5.97
CA THR A 212 -0.42 22.96 -6.59
C THR A 212 -1.90 22.79 -6.93
N LEU A 213 -2.39 21.55 -7.06
CA LEU A 213 -3.78 21.25 -7.40
C LEU A 213 -4.62 20.78 -6.21
N VAL A 214 -4.00 20.48 -5.07
CA VAL A 214 -4.74 20.04 -3.86
C VAL A 214 -5.71 21.13 -3.41
N GLU A 215 -5.26 22.39 -3.36
CA GLU A 215 -6.10 23.50 -2.93
C GLU A 215 -7.32 23.72 -3.85
N PRO A 216 -7.16 23.88 -5.18
CA PRO A 216 -8.28 24.00 -6.09
C PRO A 216 -9.23 22.81 -6.08
N THR A 217 -8.71 21.61 -5.80
CA THR A 217 -9.51 20.38 -5.73
C THR A 217 -10.36 20.35 -4.46
N LEU A 218 -9.78 20.69 -3.31
CA LEU A 218 -10.50 20.69 -2.03
C LEU A 218 -11.53 21.80 -1.94
N PHE A 219 -11.13 23.04 -2.30
CA PHE A 219 -11.92 24.24 -2.04
C PHE A 219 -12.59 24.84 -3.28
N GLY A 220 -12.23 24.34 -4.50
CA GLY A 220 -12.71 24.94 -5.74
C GLY A 220 -11.91 26.19 -6.15
N TYR A 221 -12.24 26.74 -7.31
CA TYR A 221 -11.59 27.95 -7.84
C TYR A 221 -12.55 28.83 -8.64
N ALA A 222 -12.28 30.12 -8.65
CA ALA A 222 -12.96 31.08 -9.48
C ALA A 222 -12.38 31.11 -10.90
N LYS A 223 -13.14 31.63 -11.86
CA LYS A 223 -12.62 31.90 -13.21
C LYS A 223 -11.43 32.87 -13.14
N GLY A 224 -10.32 32.49 -13.77
CA GLY A 224 -9.10 33.31 -13.79
C GLY A 224 -8.21 33.17 -12.55
N ALA A 225 -8.48 32.26 -11.64
CA ALA A 225 -7.70 32.06 -10.42
C ALA A 225 -6.23 31.65 -10.69
N PHE A 226 -6.00 30.95 -11.80
CA PHE A 226 -4.66 30.57 -12.28
C PHE A 226 -4.67 30.36 -13.80
N THR A 227 -3.50 30.21 -14.41
CA THR A 227 -3.37 29.93 -15.85
C THR A 227 -4.06 28.61 -16.22
N GLY A 228 -5.13 28.68 -17.03
CA GLY A 228 -5.98 27.55 -17.37
C GLY A 228 -7.35 27.50 -16.67
N ALA A 229 -7.61 28.33 -15.67
CA ALA A 229 -8.92 28.46 -15.00
C ALA A 229 -9.94 29.23 -15.89
N THR A 230 -10.37 28.64 -16.98
CA THR A 230 -11.31 29.24 -17.95
C THR A 230 -12.73 29.38 -17.42
N GLN A 231 -13.12 28.55 -16.47
CA GLN A 231 -14.42 28.53 -15.79
C GLN A 231 -14.22 28.35 -14.30
N ALA A 232 -15.18 28.77 -13.49
CA ALA A 232 -15.21 28.46 -12.07
C ALA A 232 -15.58 26.99 -11.86
N LYS A 233 -14.98 26.35 -10.84
CA LYS A 233 -15.27 24.95 -10.48
C LYS A 233 -15.44 24.83 -8.97
N SER A 234 -16.46 24.06 -8.54
CA SER A 234 -16.64 23.67 -7.13
C SER A 234 -15.53 22.73 -6.67
N GLY A 235 -15.26 22.75 -5.37
CA GLY A 235 -14.35 21.81 -4.72
C GLY A 235 -15.09 20.74 -3.93
N TYR A 236 -14.33 19.77 -3.45
CA TYR A 236 -14.86 18.62 -2.71
C TYR A 236 -15.67 19.03 -1.47
N PHE A 237 -15.30 20.09 -0.74
CA PHE A 237 -16.06 20.59 0.40
C PHE A 237 -17.41 21.15 0.03
N GLU A 238 -17.54 21.68 -1.18
CA GLU A 238 -18.81 22.19 -1.71
C GLU A 238 -19.68 21.04 -2.24
N ASP A 239 -19.07 20.11 -2.99
CA ASP A 239 -19.76 18.99 -3.63
C ASP A 239 -20.21 17.93 -2.61
N ALA A 240 -19.54 17.82 -1.46
CA ALA A 240 -19.93 16.92 -0.37
C ALA A 240 -21.20 17.37 0.37
N VAL A 241 -21.58 18.61 0.22
CA VAL A 241 -22.80 19.21 0.84
C VAL A 241 -22.86 18.97 2.36
N ASP A 242 -23.75 18.08 2.83
CA ASP A 242 -23.89 17.61 4.21
C ASP A 242 -23.58 16.10 4.36
N GLY A 243 -22.89 15.55 3.36
CA GLY A 243 -22.46 14.16 3.30
C GLY A 243 -21.16 13.89 4.06
N THR A 244 -20.32 13.07 3.46
CA THR A 244 -19.02 12.67 4.04
C THR A 244 -17.90 12.95 3.03
N LEU A 245 -16.85 13.60 3.50
CA LEU A 245 -15.59 13.76 2.76
C LEU A 245 -14.52 12.88 3.41
N PHE A 246 -14.04 11.90 2.69
CA PHE A 246 -12.93 11.03 3.09
C PHE A 246 -11.63 11.57 2.49
N LEU A 247 -10.68 11.90 3.37
CA LEU A 247 -9.34 12.39 3.02
C LEU A 247 -8.33 11.29 3.34
N ASP A 248 -7.94 10.54 2.32
CA ASP A 248 -6.92 9.50 2.46
C ASP A 248 -5.52 10.11 2.39
N GLU A 249 -4.57 9.50 3.09
CA GLU A 249 -3.17 9.94 3.23
C GLU A 249 -3.06 11.43 3.62
N ILE A 250 -3.82 11.83 4.66
CA ILE A 250 -3.87 13.22 5.14
C ILE A 250 -2.49 13.74 5.57
N GLY A 251 -1.56 12.88 5.96
CA GLY A 251 -0.18 13.23 6.29
C GLY A 251 0.61 13.80 5.12
N GLU A 252 0.12 13.65 3.87
CA GLU A 252 0.72 14.21 2.66
C GLU A 252 0.19 15.62 2.32
N LEU A 253 -0.74 16.15 3.11
CA LEU A 253 -1.30 17.47 2.86
C LEU A 253 -0.22 18.56 3.04
N PRO A 254 0.04 19.41 2.02
CA PRO A 254 0.99 20.50 2.11
C PRO A 254 0.78 21.40 3.33
N LEU A 255 1.87 21.82 3.95
CA LEU A 255 1.85 22.55 5.23
C LEU A 255 1.08 23.89 5.14
N ASP A 256 1.13 24.56 4.01
CA ASP A 256 0.41 25.79 3.71
C ASP A 256 -1.11 25.61 3.57
N LEU A 257 -1.58 24.40 3.28
CA LEU A 257 -3.01 24.07 3.19
C LEU A 257 -3.62 23.61 4.52
N GLN A 258 -2.79 23.16 5.46
CA GLN A 258 -3.26 22.69 6.75
C GLN A 258 -4.04 23.73 7.56
N PRO A 259 -3.66 25.05 7.59
CA PRO A 259 -4.47 26.08 8.24
C PRO A 259 -5.86 26.27 7.59
N LYS A 260 -5.93 26.11 6.25
CA LYS A 260 -7.22 26.23 5.54
C LYS A 260 -8.14 25.07 5.87
N LEU A 261 -7.62 23.86 5.92
CA LEU A 261 -8.37 22.67 6.37
C LEU A 261 -8.84 22.83 7.83
N LEU A 262 -7.95 23.29 8.72
CA LEU A 262 -8.29 23.54 10.12
C LEU A 262 -9.52 24.47 10.23
N ARG A 263 -9.52 25.59 9.49
CA ARG A 263 -10.64 26.53 9.49
C ARG A 263 -11.97 25.89 9.07
N VAL A 264 -11.93 24.99 8.08
CA VAL A 264 -13.14 24.24 7.69
C VAL A 264 -13.58 23.29 8.80
N LEU A 265 -12.66 22.60 9.46
CA LEU A 265 -12.99 21.67 10.53
C LEU A 265 -13.52 22.37 11.80
N GLU A 266 -13.14 23.62 12.04
CA GLU A 266 -13.58 24.40 13.20
C GLU A 266 -14.96 25.06 12.96
N ASN A 267 -15.07 25.80 11.86
CA ASN A 267 -16.18 26.70 11.59
C ASN A 267 -17.04 26.28 10.39
N GLY A 268 -16.57 25.28 9.61
CA GLY A 268 -17.19 24.91 8.33
C GLY A 268 -16.90 25.90 7.20
N GLU A 269 -16.02 26.90 7.40
CA GLU A 269 -15.83 28.01 6.48
C GLU A 269 -14.63 27.83 5.55
N PHE A 270 -14.80 28.15 4.28
CA PHE A 270 -13.72 28.16 3.28
C PHE A 270 -13.97 29.18 2.18
N GLN A 271 -12.96 29.39 1.32
CA GLN A 271 -13.03 30.24 0.13
C GLN A 271 -12.48 29.47 -1.06
N ARG A 272 -13.04 29.69 -2.25
CA ARG A 272 -12.41 29.21 -3.49
C ARG A 272 -11.12 29.96 -3.80
N VAL A 273 -10.21 29.29 -4.48
CA VAL A 273 -8.98 29.95 -4.96
C VAL A 273 -9.36 31.10 -5.89
N GLY A 274 -8.77 32.30 -5.63
CA GLY A 274 -9.06 33.51 -6.39
C GLY A 274 -10.40 34.17 -6.07
N GLU A 275 -11.10 33.77 -5.00
CA GLU A 275 -12.38 34.38 -4.56
C GLU A 275 -12.24 34.88 -3.11
N THR A 276 -12.91 35.99 -2.81
CA THR A 276 -12.99 36.55 -1.44
C THR A 276 -14.30 36.16 -0.74
N GLN A 277 -15.24 35.58 -1.48
CA GLN A 277 -16.53 35.17 -0.94
C GLN A 277 -16.36 33.97 0.00
N GLN A 278 -16.88 34.11 1.22
CA GLN A 278 -16.90 33.03 2.20
C GLN A 278 -18.01 32.04 1.87
N ARG A 279 -17.68 30.76 1.96
CA ARG A 279 -18.58 29.62 1.76
C ARG A 279 -18.60 28.76 3.00
N SER A 280 -19.59 27.90 3.14
CA SER A 280 -19.68 26.97 4.27
C SER A 280 -19.92 25.54 3.80
N SER A 281 -19.28 24.58 4.47
CA SER A 281 -19.51 23.15 4.31
C SER A 281 -20.05 22.54 5.59
N ARG A 282 -20.95 21.55 5.46
CA ARG A 282 -21.46 20.73 6.55
C ARG A 282 -21.01 19.28 6.42
N ALA A 283 -20.06 19.02 5.52
CA ALA A 283 -19.54 17.68 5.29
C ALA A 283 -18.85 17.15 6.55
N ARG A 284 -19.13 15.92 6.91
CA ARG A 284 -18.36 15.19 7.90
C ARG A 284 -17.02 14.78 7.31
N VAL A 285 -15.93 15.08 7.98
CA VAL A 285 -14.61 14.68 7.54
C VAL A 285 -14.18 13.37 8.21
N ILE A 286 -13.75 12.42 7.40
CA ILE A 286 -13.04 11.22 7.83
C ILE A 286 -11.64 11.33 7.20
N ALA A 287 -10.59 11.27 8.01
CA ALA A 287 -9.21 11.32 7.52
C ALA A 287 -8.54 9.97 7.75
N ALA A 288 -7.66 9.56 6.83
CA ALA A 288 -6.85 8.36 7.00
C ALA A 288 -5.37 8.64 6.73
N THR A 289 -4.50 7.89 7.37
CA THR A 289 -3.05 7.98 7.18
C THR A 289 -2.35 6.67 7.53
N ASN A 290 -1.22 6.42 6.85
CA ASN A 290 -0.26 5.39 7.22
C ASN A 290 0.95 5.95 7.99
N ARG A 291 1.05 7.29 8.14
CA ARG A 291 2.12 7.97 8.88
C ARG A 291 1.76 8.15 10.35
N ASP A 292 2.76 8.15 11.22
CA ASP A 292 2.63 8.64 12.59
C ASP A 292 2.55 10.17 12.59
N LEU A 293 1.31 10.71 12.63
CA LEU A 293 1.11 12.16 12.62
C LEU A 293 1.71 12.84 13.85
N ARG A 294 1.87 12.17 14.98
CA ARG A 294 2.54 12.73 16.17
C ARG A 294 4.03 12.95 15.89
N LYS A 295 4.66 12.01 15.18
CA LYS A 295 6.02 12.18 14.70
C LYS A 295 6.12 13.33 13.69
N GLU A 296 5.19 13.39 12.70
CA GLU A 296 5.14 14.48 11.72
C GLU A 296 4.98 15.86 12.38
N VAL A 297 4.21 15.95 13.48
CA VAL A 297 4.08 17.18 14.30
C VAL A 297 5.40 17.55 14.96
N ARG A 298 6.09 16.58 15.59
CA ARG A 298 7.41 16.86 16.21
C ARG A 298 8.46 17.33 15.21
N GLU A 299 8.40 16.83 13.99
CA GLU A 299 9.31 17.17 12.91
C GLU A 299 8.88 18.41 12.10
N GLY A 300 7.78 19.05 12.47
CA GLY A 300 7.28 20.27 11.85
C GLY A 300 6.66 20.11 10.46
N ARG A 301 6.36 18.89 10.03
CA ARG A 301 5.69 18.60 8.75
C ARG A 301 4.18 18.58 8.85
N PHE A 302 3.64 18.47 10.06
CA PHE A 302 2.21 18.53 10.32
C PHE A 302 1.93 19.48 11.50
N ARG A 303 0.83 20.25 11.44
CA ARG A 303 0.49 21.20 12.50
C ARG A 303 -0.17 20.49 13.68
N ALA A 304 0.22 20.85 14.89
CA ALA A 304 -0.34 20.30 16.12
C ALA A 304 -1.83 20.60 16.30
N ASP A 305 -2.27 21.82 15.94
CA ASP A 305 -3.66 22.24 16.02
C ASP A 305 -4.58 21.42 15.10
N LEU A 306 -4.15 21.19 13.85
CA LEU A 306 -4.88 20.35 12.91
C LEU A 306 -4.93 18.89 13.38
N TYR A 307 -3.81 18.35 13.89
CA TYR A 307 -3.78 16.99 14.45
C TYR A 307 -4.83 16.83 15.55
N HIS A 308 -4.87 17.73 16.54
CA HIS A 308 -5.85 17.66 17.62
C HIS A 308 -7.30 17.79 17.14
N ARG A 309 -7.53 18.53 16.07
CA ARG A 309 -8.87 18.67 15.50
C ARG A 309 -9.34 17.46 14.70
N LEU A 310 -8.41 16.76 14.02
CA LEU A 310 -8.69 15.52 13.28
C LEU A 310 -8.81 14.31 14.22
N SER A 311 -8.00 14.24 15.27
CA SER A 311 -7.89 13.10 16.18
C SER A 311 -8.88 13.12 17.36
N VAL A 312 -10.05 13.79 17.20
CA VAL A 312 -11.12 13.75 18.22
C VAL A 312 -11.56 12.31 18.47
N PHE A 313 -11.71 11.55 17.41
CA PHE A 313 -11.89 10.11 17.44
C PHE A 313 -10.85 9.45 16.56
N THR A 314 -10.14 8.46 17.11
CA THR A 314 -9.14 7.70 16.37
C THR A 314 -9.54 6.24 16.30
N VAL A 315 -9.48 5.66 15.11
CA VAL A 315 -9.68 4.24 14.83
C VAL A 315 -8.36 3.68 14.30
N ASN A 316 -7.80 2.71 15.02
CA ASN A 316 -6.59 2.02 14.59
C ASN A 316 -6.99 0.75 13.82
N VAL A 317 -6.59 0.67 12.55
CA VAL A 317 -6.78 -0.54 11.73
C VAL A 317 -5.53 -1.42 11.91
N PRO A 318 -5.67 -2.59 12.52
CA PRO A 318 -4.52 -3.44 12.81
C PRO A 318 -3.87 -3.96 11.52
N PRO A 319 -2.54 -4.12 11.48
CA PRO A 319 -1.89 -4.81 10.37
C PRO A 319 -2.22 -6.30 10.41
N LEU A 320 -2.18 -6.94 9.24
CA LEU A 320 -2.64 -8.33 9.08
C LEU A 320 -1.86 -9.33 9.95
N ARG A 321 -0.57 -9.10 10.18
CA ARG A 321 0.28 -9.92 11.06
C ARG A 321 -0.19 -9.96 12.52
N ASP A 322 -0.93 -8.94 12.97
CA ASP A 322 -1.47 -8.85 14.33
C ASP A 322 -2.89 -9.42 14.43
N MET A 323 -3.44 -9.92 13.33
CA MET A 323 -4.80 -10.47 13.25
C MET A 323 -4.86 -12.00 13.42
N GLY A 324 -3.73 -12.68 13.57
CA GLY A 324 -3.65 -14.13 13.79
C GLY A 324 -4.34 -14.95 12.69
N ALA A 325 -5.37 -15.75 13.05
CA ALA A 325 -6.07 -16.61 12.11
C ALA A 325 -6.89 -15.88 11.03
N ASP A 326 -7.06 -14.57 11.12
CA ASP A 326 -7.84 -13.80 10.15
C ASP A 326 -7.20 -13.78 8.75
N ALA A 327 -5.87 -13.96 8.63
CA ALA A 327 -5.21 -14.14 7.35
C ALA A 327 -5.74 -15.36 6.58
N THR A 328 -6.01 -16.47 7.26
CA THR A 328 -6.61 -17.66 6.66
C THR A 328 -8.10 -17.44 6.33
N LEU A 329 -8.81 -16.72 7.19
CA LEU A 329 -10.21 -16.36 6.93
C LEU A 329 -10.33 -15.47 5.67
N LEU A 330 -9.44 -14.49 5.52
CA LEU A 330 -9.35 -13.63 4.33
C LEU A 330 -8.96 -14.41 3.08
N LEU A 331 -8.04 -15.38 3.19
CA LEU A 331 -7.72 -16.31 2.09
C LEU A 331 -8.98 -16.99 1.56
N HIS A 332 -9.74 -17.64 2.43
CA HIS A 332 -10.95 -18.34 2.03
C HIS A 332 -12.00 -17.39 1.46
N HIS A 333 -12.20 -16.23 2.09
CA HIS A 333 -13.13 -15.20 1.61
C HIS A 333 -12.79 -14.76 0.17
N TYR A 334 -11.56 -14.32 -0.08
CA TYR A 334 -11.17 -13.85 -1.41
C TYR A 334 -11.11 -14.98 -2.44
N ARG A 335 -10.63 -16.16 -2.07
CA ARG A 335 -10.63 -17.35 -2.92
C ARG A 335 -12.04 -17.65 -3.45
N ASP A 336 -13.03 -17.69 -2.55
CA ASP A 336 -14.41 -18.03 -2.91
C ASP A 336 -15.08 -16.90 -3.71
N VAL A 337 -14.75 -15.65 -3.42
CA VAL A 337 -15.20 -14.49 -4.20
C VAL A 337 -14.66 -14.59 -5.63
N PHE A 338 -13.36 -14.81 -5.81
CA PHE A 338 -12.75 -14.87 -7.14
C PHE A 338 -13.15 -16.13 -7.91
N ALA A 339 -13.28 -17.27 -7.26
CA ALA A 339 -13.76 -18.49 -7.88
C ALA A 339 -15.17 -18.31 -8.48
N ARG A 340 -16.08 -17.68 -7.73
CA ARG A 340 -17.43 -17.34 -8.22
C ARG A 340 -17.39 -16.36 -9.38
N GLN A 341 -16.58 -15.30 -9.29
CA GLN A 341 -16.47 -14.29 -10.33
C GLN A 341 -15.86 -14.83 -11.64
N ALA A 342 -14.85 -15.68 -11.52
CA ALA A 342 -14.21 -16.33 -12.67
C ALA A 342 -14.98 -17.54 -13.21
N GLN A 343 -16.04 -17.96 -12.53
CA GLN A 343 -16.77 -19.21 -12.81
C GLN A 343 -15.84 -20.43 -12.88
N GLN A 344 -14.86 -20.46 -11.97
CA GLN A 344 -13.88 -21.54 -11.86
C GLN A 344 -13.92 -22.17 -10.47
N PRO A 345 -13.54 -23.45 -10.34
CA PRO A 345 -13.46 -24.07 -9.03
C PRO A 345 -12.36 -23.42 -8.18
N PRO A 346 -12.57 -23.23 -6.87
CA PRO A 346 -11.59 -22.67 -5.98
C PRO A 346 -10.36 -23.58 -5.85
N PHE A 347 -9.17 -22.99 -5.73
CA PHE A 347 -7.96 -23.73 -5.37
C PHE A 347 -7.96 -24.08 -3.89
N GLU A 348 -7.13 -25.05 -3.49
CA GLU A 348 -6.88 -25.38 -2.08
C GLU A 348 -5.37 -25.30 -1.80
N LEU A 349 -4.98 -24.86 -0.59
CA LEU A 349 -3.59 -24.94 -0.16
C LEU A 349 -3.30 -26.33 0.41
N SER A 350 -2.13 -26.90 0.08
CA SER A 350 -1.66 -28.10 0.78
C SER A 350 -1.42 -27.78 2.28
N PRO A 351 -1.40 -28.80 3.16
CA PRO A 351 -1.12 -28.57 4.59
C PRO A 351 0.18 -27.78 4.83
N GLU A 352 1.23 -28.08 4.07
CA GLU A 352 2.52 -27.41 4.15
C GLU A 352 2.43 -25.95 3.64
N ALA A 353 1.66 -25.71 2.56
CA ALA A 353 1.41 -24.37 2.05
C ALA A 353 0.59 -23.54 3.05
N LEU A 354 -0.33 -24.16 3.78
CA LEU A 354 -1.13 -23.47 4.79
C LEU A 354 -0.27 -23.04 5.99
N VAL A 355 0.71 -23.85 6.40
CA VAL A 355 1.68 -23.46 7.44
C VAL A 355 2.48 -22.24 6.97
N LEU A 356 3.03 -22.27 5.75
CA LEU A 356 3.76 -21.15 5.17
C LEU A 356 2.91 -19.87 5.09
N TRP A 357 1.62 -20.01 4.73
CA TRP A 357 0.67 -18.91 4.72
C TRP A 357 0.46 -18.28 6.10
N GLN A 358 0.37 -19.08 7.14
CA GLN A 358 0.15 -18.62 8.51
C GLN A 358 1.39 -17.95 9.12
N GLU A 359 2.58 -18.36 8.70
CA GLU A 359 3.86 -17.78 9.14
C GLU A 359 4.22 -16.49 8.38
N TYR A 360 3.59 -16.25 7.25
CA TYR A 360 3.91 -15.07 6.44
C TYR A 360 3.29 -13.79 7.02
N HIS A 361 4.09 -12.71 7.06
CA HIS A 361 3.74 -11.46 7.76
C HIS A 361 2.91 -10.46 6.94
N PHE A 362 2.76 -10.68 5.64
CA PHE A 362 2.00 -9.81 4.73
C PHE A 362 2.40 -8.32 4.83
N PRO A 363 3.60 -7.91 4.43
CA PRO A 363 4.04 -6.51 4.52
C PRO A 363 3.11 -5.53 3.79
N GLY A 364 2.48 -5.95 2.69
CA GLY A 364 1.43 -5.20 1.98
C GLY A 364 0.02 -5.43 2.51
N ASN A 365 -0.12 -6.09 3.68
CA ASN A 365 -1.39 -6.34 4.36
C ASN A 365 -2.44 -7.02 3.48
N VAL A 366 -3.71 -6.65 3.62
CA VAL A 366 -4.85 -7.23 2.87
C VAL A 366 -4.74 -6.99 1.37
N ARG A 367 -4.11 -5.89 0.94
CA ARG A 367 -3.88 -5.61 -0.50
C ARG A 367 -2.97 -6.67 -1.12
N GLU A 368 -1.87 -6.98 -0.47
CA GLU A 368 -0.94 -8.04 -0.89
C GLU A 368 -1.60 -9.41 -0.85
N LEU A 369 -2.20 -9.78 0.29
CA LEU A 369 -2.92 -11.04 0.45
C LEU A 369 -3.89 -11.27 -0.70
N ARG A 370 -4.73 -10.29 -0.99
CA ARG A 370 -5.71 -10.36 -2.08
C ARG A 370 -5.05 -10.58 -3.44
N ASN A 371 -3.95 -9.89 -3.74
CA ASN A 371 -3.23 -10.07 -5.00
C ASN A 371 -2.63 -11.49 -5.11
N ILE A 372 -2.08 -12.03 -4.02
CA ILE A 372 -1.60 -13.42 -3.97
C ILE A 372 -2.77 -14.38 -4.29
N VAL A 373 -3.91 -14.19 -3.66
CA VAL A 373 -5.09 -15.05 -3.89
C VAL A 373 -5.58 -14.96 -5.34
N ILE A 374 -5.59 -13.78 -5.96
CA ILE A 374 -5.93 -13.61 -7.38
C ILE A 374 -4.97 -14.41 -8.27
N ARG A 375 -3.66 -14.31 -8.01
CA ARG A 375 -2.65 -15.05 -8.79
C ARG A 375 -2.82 -16.56 -8.65
N LEU A 376 -3.00 -17.05 -7.42
CA LEU A 376 -3.24 -18.48 -7.16
C LEU A 376 -4.53 -18.96 -7.81
N ALA A 377 -5.63 -18.23 -7.70
CA ALA A 377 -6.90 -18.56 -8.37
C ALA A 377 -6.77 -18.61 -9.89
N THR A 378 -5.88 -17.80 -10.46
CA THR A 378 -5.63 -17.77 -11.91
C THR A 378 -4.73 -18.90 -12.38
N LYS A 379 -3.69 -19.25 -11.58
CA LYS A 379 -2.68 -20.25 -11.96
C LYS A 379 -3.13 -21.68 -11.67
N PHE A 380 -3.92 -21.88 -10.62
CA PHE A 380 -4.27 -23.19 -10.06
C PHE A 380 -5.78 -23.40 -9.88
N PRO A 381 -6.64 -23.14 -10.88
CA PRO A 381 -8.09 -23.29 -10.72
C PRO A 381 -8.45 -24.73 -10.39
N GLY A 382 -9.10 -24.96 -9.25
CA GLY A 382 -9.54 -26.27 -8.78
C GLY A 382 -8.41 -27.24 -8.38
N GLN A 383 -7.18 -26.75 -8.24
CA GLN A 383 -6.02 -27.58 -7.94
C GLN A 383 -5.52 -27.34 -6.51
N ALA A 384 -4.74 -28.31 -5.99
CA ALA A 384 -3.99 -28.13 -4.75
C ALA A 384 -2.70 -27.36 -5.03
N VAL A 385 -2.46 -26.31 -4.29
CA VAL A 385 -1.26 -25.46 -4.36
C VAL A 385 -0.23 -25.98 -3.35
N ALA A 386 0.90 -26.46 -3.83
CA ALA A 386 2.01 -26.91 -2.99
C ALA A 386 2.76 -25.72 -2.37
N ALA A 387 3.49 -25.97 -1.26
CA ALA A 387 4.26 -24.95 -0.57
C ALA A 387 5.29 -24.24 -1.47
N ALA A 388 5.96 -24.98 -2.37
CA ALA A 388 6.91 -24.40 -3.32
C ALA A 388 6.25 -23.38 -4.28
N ALA A 389 5.07 -23.72 -4.81
CA ALA A 389 4.32 -22.84 -5.70
C ALA A 389 3.78 -21.59 -4.95
N LEU A 390 3.39 -21.73 -3.69
CA LEU A 390 3.02 -20.60 -2.84
C LEU A 390 4.24 -19.71 -2.55
N ALA A 391 5.40 -20.29 -2.24
CA ALA A 391 6.63 -19.53 -1.94
C ALA A 391 7.07 -18.63 -3.10
N GLU A 392 6.80 -19.00 -4.36
CA GLU A 392 7.04 -18.16 -5.53
C GLU A 392 6.16 -16.89 -5.55
N GLU A 393 5.00 -16.93 -4.89
CA GLU A 393 4.05 -15.81 -4.82
C GLU A 393 4.28 -14.90 -3.61
N LEU A 394 4.99 -15.39 -2.60
CA LEU A 394 5.32 -14.65 -1.39
C LEU A 394 6.63 -13.88 -1.57
N ASP A 395 6.74 -12.73 -0.95
CA ASP A 395 8.03 -12.05 -0.78
C ASP A 395 8.81 -12.75 0.33
N THR A 396 9.71 -13.68 -0.04
CA THR A 396 10.49 -14.46 0.92
C THR A 396 11.51 -13.63 1.70
N ASP A 397 11.86 -12.43 1.23
CA ASP A 397 12.65 -11.47 2.01
C ASP A 397 11.80 -10.83 3.13
N ALA A 398 10.46 -10.88 3.00
CA ALA A 398 9.50 -10.52 4.02
C ALA A 398 9.12 -11.68 4.97
N THR A 399 9.65 -12.89 4.78
CA THR A 399 9.49 -13.98 5.74
C THR A 399 10.29 -13.67 7.00
N GLY A 400 9.66 -12.97 7.92
CA GLY A 400 9.84 -13.06 9.35
C GLY A 400 11.19 -12.90 10.02
N HIS A 401 12.24 -12.63 9.28
CA HIS A 401 13.34 -11.93 9.91
C HIS A 401 13.03 -10.44 9.77
N PRO A 402 12.87 -9.72 10.86
CA PRO A 402 12.69 -8.27 10.80
C PRO A 402 13.82 -7.73 9.94
N VAL A 403 13.46 -7.26 8.72
CA VAL A 403 14.39 -6.53 7.87
C VAL A 403 14.90 -5.38 8.71
N ALA A 404 16.22 -5.35 8.83
CA ALA A 404 16.95 -4.36 9.60
C ALA A 404 16.40 -4.19 11.01
N TRP A 405 16.69 -5.15 11.84
CA TRP A 405 17.04 -4.81 13.17
C TRP A 405 18.33 -3.97 13.14
N LEU A 406 18.20 -2.74 12.71
CA LEU A 406 18.98 -1.69 13.31
C LEU A 406 18.50 -1.69 14.76
N PRO A 407 19.36 -1.97 15.74
CA PRO A 407 18.96 -1.83 17.12
C PRO A 407 18.36 -0.43 17.25
N PRO A 408 17.17 -0.27 17.86
CA PRO A 408 16.59 1.03 18.06
C PRO A 408 17.65 1.91 18.70
N GLN A 409 17.85 3.10 18.17
CA GLN A 409 18.89 4.00 18.66
C GLN A 409 18.53 4.57 20.05
N ASP A 410 17.30 4.32 20.50
CA ASP A 410 16.80 4.72 21.81
C ASP A 410 16.64 3.49 22.75
N ALA A 411 17.28 3.57 23.91
CA ALA A 411 17.24 2.53 24.94
C ALA A 411 15.81 2.23 25.46
N GLY A 412 14.89 3.19 25.38
CA GLY A 412 13.48 3.02 25.75
C GLY A 412 12.73 2.08 24.82
N GLU A 413 12.91 2.25 23.53
CA GLU A 413 12.28 1.44 22.48
C GLU A 413 12.81 -0.01 22.50
N LEU A 414 14.10 -0.18 22.81
CA LEU A 414 14.72 -1.51 23.00
C LEU A 414 14.08 -2.25 24.19
N SER A 415 13.85 -1.56 25.31
CA SER A 415 13.22 -2.15 26.49
C SER A 415 11.80 -2.60 26.24
N GLU A 416 11.00 -1.84 25.48
CA GLU A 416 9.64 -2.22 25.14
C GLU A 416 9.58 -3.44 24.22
N ILE A 417 10.52 -3.55 23.28
CA ILE A 417 10.63 -4.70 22.37
C ILE A 417 11.06 -5.94 23.17
N ALA A 418 12.07 -5.80 24.04
CA ALA A 418 12.53 -6.88 24.92
C ALA A 418 11.41 -7.38 25.86
N LEU A 419 10.63 -6.45 26.41
CA LEU A 419 9.49 -6.80 27.28
C LEU A 419 8.44 -7.63 26.53
N ARG A 420 8.09 -7.23 25.29
CA ARG A 420 7.17 -7.97 24.43
C ARG A 420 7.70 -9.36 24.08
N HIS A 421 8.99 -9.49 23.74
CA HIS A 421 9.62 -10.79 23.46
C HIS A 421 9.58 -11.73 24.66
N LEU A 422 9.92 -11.24 25.84
CA LEU A 422 9.89 -12.04 27.07
C LEU A 422 8.48 -12.48 27.45
N GLN A 423 7.47 -11.64 27.20
CA GLN A 423 6.06 -11.98 27.44
C GLN A 423 5.53 -13.05 26.48
N GLN A 424 6.01 -13.07 25.23
CA GLN A 424 5.50 -13.99 24.20
C GLN A 424 6.16 -15.37 24.20
N ARG A 425 7.43 -15.49 24.59
CA ARG A 425 8.22 -16.73 24.42
C ARG A 425 8.49 -17.53 25.72
N GLY A 426 8.16 -17.01 26.89
CA GLY A 426 8.26 -17.76 28.19
C GLY A 426 9.67 -18.21 28.62
N GLN A 427 10.54 -18.59 27.69
CA GLN A 427 11.97 -18.86 27.89
C GLN A 427 12.76 -18.17 26.77
N PHE A 428 13.74 -17.37 27.16
CA PHE A 428 14.58 -16.61 26.24
C PHE A 428 16.03 -16.75 26.70
N ASP A 429 16.85 -17.37 25.83
CA ASP A 429 18.30 -17.44 26.06
C ASP A 429 18.96 -16.21 25.42
N LEU A 430 19.41 -15.31 26.30
CA LEU A 430 20.04 -14.06 25.89
C LEU A 430 21.39 -14.29 25.21
N ASP A 431 22.20 -15.22 25.75
CA ASP A 431 23.54 -15.48 25.26
C ASP A 431 23.49 -16.13 23.86
N ASP A 432 22.56 -17.03 23.65
CA ASP A 432 22.37 -17.69 22.33
C ASP A 432 21.89 -16.70 21.27
N THR A 433 21.00 -15.80 21.67
CA THR A 433 20.50 -14.74 20.77
C THR A 433 21.60 -13.74 20.40
N LEU A 434 22.39 -13.27 21.37
CA LEU A 434 23.51 -12.34 21.14
C LEU A 434 24.59 -12.97 20.26
N ARG A 435 24.90 -14.24 20.45
CA ARG A 435 25.86 -14.99 19.63
C ARG A 435 25.38 -15.13 18.19
N GLY A 436 24.10 -15.47 17.98
CA GLY A 436 23.52 -15.55 16.64
C GLY A 436 23.63 -14.23 15.88
N TRP A 437 23.42 -13.13 16.56
CA TRP A 437 23.57 -11.78 16.01
C TRP A 437 25.02 -11.47 15.66
N GLU A 438 25.94 -11.70 16.60
CA GLU A 438 27.36 -11.47 16.40
C GLU A 438 27.88 -12.24 15.18
N GLN A 439 27.49 -13.52 15.06
CA GLN A 439 27.83 -14.37 13.93
C GLN A 439 27.28 -13.82 12.62
N GLY A 440 26.01 -13.38 12.59
CA GLY A 440 25.37 -12.81 11.42
C GLY A 440 26.10 -11.57 10.91
N TYR A 441 26.44 -10.62 11.81
CA TYR A 441 27.17 -9.41 11.45
C TYR A 441 28.60 -9.69 10.98
N ILE A 442 29.30 -10.63 11.60
CA ILE A 442 30.65 -11.03 11.17
C ILE A 442 30.62 -11.63 9.76
N GLN A 443 29.67 -12.55 9.49
CA GLN A 443 29.53 -13.17 8.17
C GLN A 443 29.14 -12.15 7.09
N ALA A 444 28.21 -11.25 7.38
CA ALA A 444 27.81 -10.20 6.47
C ALA A 444 28.99 -9.26 6.12
N ALA A 445 29.76 -8.83 7.13
CA ALA A 445 30.91 -7.98 6.92
C ALA A 445 32.01 -8.67 6.08
N LEU A 446 32.26 -9.95 6.33
CA LEU A 446 33.21 -10.74 5.53
C LEU A 446 32.73 -10.92 4.08
N LYS A 447 31.43 -11.16 3.87
CA LYS A 447 30.83 -11.28 2.54
C LYS A 447 30.94 -9.97 1.75
N LEU A 448 30.59 -8.83 2.37
CA LEU A 448 30.70 -7.50 1.76
C LEU A 448 32.15 -7.09 1.43
N THR A 449 33.13 -7.59 2.19
CA THR A 449 34.57 -7.29 1.99
C THR A 449 35.31 -8.38 1.24
N HIS A 450 34.57 -9.31 0.61
CA HIS A 450 35.14 -10.46 -0.13
C HIS A 450 36.20 -11.23 0.67
N GLY A 451 35.97 -11.44 1.97
CA GLY A 451 36.86 -12.15 2.87
C GLY A 451 38.01 -11.32 3.46
N ASN A 452 38.07 -10.02 3.18
CA ASN A 452 39.11 -9.16 3.73
C ASN A 452 38.83 -8.79 5.19
N VAL A 453 39.47 -9.54 6.12
CA VAL A 453 39.22 -9.40 7.58
C VAL A 453 39.56 -8.00 8.12
N SER A 454 40.57 -7.32 7.53
CA SER A 454 40.92 -5.96 7.97
C SER A 454 39.86 -4.94 7.60
N GLN A 455 39.25 -5.07 6.43
CA GLN A 455 38.15 -4.22 6.00
C GLN A 455 36.87 -4.59 6.74
N ALA A 456 36.59 -5.86 6.98
CA ALA A 456 35.47 -6.34 7.76
C ALA A 456 35.52 -5.81 9.21
N ALA A 457 36.67 -5.85 9.86
CA ALA A 457 36.88 -5.29 11.19
C ALA A 457 36.58 -3.77 11.24
N LYS A 458 37.06 -3.03 10.22
CA LYS A 458 36.78 -1.60 10.08
C LYS A 458 35.28 -1.32 9.86
N LEU A 459 34.61 -2.15 9.06
CA LEU A 459 33.16 -2.05 8.81
C LEU A 459 32.35 -2.28 10.09
N LEU A 460 32.79 -3.22 10.93
CA LEU A 460 32.16 -3.55 12.20
C LEU A 460 32.57 -2.63 13.37
N GLY A 461 33.45 -1.65 13.14
CA GLY A 461 33.93 -0.74 14.18
C GLY A 461 34.78 -1.40 15.27
N ILE A 462 35.41 -2.56 14.99
CA ILE A 462 36.24 -3.31 15.95
C ILE A 462 37.68 -3.49 15.42
N ASN A 463 38.61 -3.83 16.34
CA ASN A 463 39.98 -4.13 15.95
C ASN A 463 40.07 -5.49 15.25
N ARG A 464 41.03 -5.60 14.30
CA ARG A 464 41.28 -6.84 13.56
C ARG A 464 41.50 -8.04 14.48
N THR A 465 42.28 -7.86 15.56
CA THR A 465 42.54 -8.91 16.55
C THR A 465 41.27 -9.36 17.27
N THR A 466 40.38 -8.41 17.59
CA THR A 466 39.07 -8.70 18.20
C THR A 466 38.22 -9.52 17.26
N LEU A 467 38.20 -9.18 15.96
CA LEU A 467 37.44 -9.93 14.97
C LEU A 467 37.96 -11.37 14.82
N TYR A 468 39.27 -11.56 14.78
CA TYR A 468 39.85 -12.90 14.74
C TYR A 468 39.48 -13.73 15.94
N ASN A 469 39.60 -13.18 17.16
CA ASN A 469 39.25 -13.90 18.39
C ASN A 469 37.76 -14.32 18.41
N ARG A 470 36.88 -13.46 17.94
CA ARG A 470 35.42 -13.75 17.84
C ARG A 470 35.14 -14.83 16.80
N MET A 471 35.80 -14.80 15.66
CA MET A 471 35.68 -15.83 14.64
C MET A 471 36.19 -17.20 15.14
N ASP A 472 37.30 -17.21 15.87
CA ASP A 472 37.89 -18.43 16.43
C ASP A 472 36.97 -19.09 17.47
N VAL A 473 36.29 -18.29 18.29
CA VAL A 473 35.30 -18.78 19.26
C VAL A 473 34.10 -19.40 18.53
N LEU A 474 33.55 -18.72 17.51
CA LEU A 474 32.43 -19.20 16.72
C LEU A 474 32.73 -20.47 15.91
N GLU A 475 33.99 -20.65 15.45
CA GLU A 475 34.44 -21.86 14.75
C GLU A 475 34.59 -23.05 15.69
N ARG A 476 35.13 -22.84 16.89
CA ARG A 476 35.26 -23.89 17.90
C ARG A 476 33.93 -24.45 18.38
N GLU A 477 32.93 -23.59 18.54
CA GLU A 477 31.59 -24.00 18.94
C GLU A 477 30.86 -24.78 17.84
N ARG A 478 31.13 -24.49 16.55
CA ARG A 478 30.61 -25.27 15.41
C ARG A 478 31.23 -26.67 15.29
N GLY A 479 32.42 -26.87 15.79
CA GLY A 479 33.11 -28.16 15.77
C GLY A 479 32.77 -29.07 16.94
N ALA A 480 32.04 -28.57 17.94
CA ALA A 480 31.69 -29.31 19.18
C ALA A 480 30.22 -29.78 19.23
N GLY A 481 29.42 -29.48 18.20
CA GLY A 481 28.02 -29.94 18.04
C GLY A 481 27.89 -30.80 16.78
#